data_05a1256cd9e95851c5fcff500fde1ed0
#
_entry.id   05a1256cd9e95851c5fcff500fde1ed0
#
_cell.length_a   1.000
_cell.length_b   1.000
_cell.length_c   1.000
_cell.angle_alpha   90.00
_cell.angle_beta   90.00
_cell.angle_gamma   90.00
#
_symmetry.space_group_name_H-M   'P 1'
#
loop_
_entity.id
_entity.type
_entity.pdbx_description
1 polymer ?
#
loop_
_entity_poly.entity_id
_entity_poly.type
_entity_poly.pdbx_seq_one_letter_code
_entity_poly.pdbx_strand_id
1 'polypeptide(L)'
;MRENGIKIVRTHKYKATTDSNHTFNIAPNLLDQDFSTDGPNQKWAGDISYIWTSEGWLYLAVILDLYSRRVIGWAVSNRMKRDLAIRALDMAVALRQPPKDCIHHTDRGSQYCSNEYQRHLSKHGIKVSMSGKGNCYDNSMLETFFKSITLGTSLRNTLPRNARLS
;
A
#
# COMPACT_ATOMS: atom_id res chain seq x y z
N MET A 1 -32.77 -21.67 -22.08
CA MET A 1 -31.95 -21.26 -20.91
C MET A 1 -30.63 -20.72 -21.44
N ARG A 2 -30.41 -19.40 -21.38
CA ARG A 2 -29.15 -18.77 -21.81
C ARG A 2 -28.29 -18.60 -20.57
N GLU A 3 -27.20 -19.36 -20.50
CA GLU A 3 -26.17 -19.20 -19.47
C GLU A 3 -25.44 -17.89 -19.67
N ASN A 4 -25.52 -17.00 -18.67
CA ASN A 4 -24.74 -15.81 -18.63
C ASN A 4 -23.29 -16.15 -18.33
N GLY A 5 -22.47 -16.26 -19.39
CA GLY A 5 -21.05 -16.50 -19.30
C GLY A 5 -20.33 -15.29 -18.67
N ILE A 6 -20.05 -15.37 -17.39
CA ILE A 6 -19.15 -14.42 -16.73
C ILE A 6 -17.73 -14.71 -17.20
N LYS A 7 -17.25 -13.97 -18.20
CA LYS A 7 -15.84 -13.98 -18.56
C LYS A 7 -15.06 -13.17 -17.52
N ILE A 8 -14.33 -13.88 -16.66
CA ILE A 8 -13.28 -13.27 -15.84
C ILE A 8 -12.17 -12.86 -16.79
N VAL A 9 -12.10 -11.58 -17.15
CA VAL A 9 -10.97 -11.04 -17.87
C VAL A 9 -9.81 -10.93 -16.89
N ARG A 10 -8.91 -11.92 -16.91
CA ARG A 10 -7.62 -11.83 -16.27
C ARG A 10 -6.78 -10.80 -17.04
N THR A 11 -6.85 -9.55 -16.67
CA THR A 11 -5.90 -8.54 -17.15
C THR A 11 -4.59 -8.70 -16.38
N HIS A 12 -3.81 -9.70 -16.74
CA HIS A 12 -2.40 -9.77 -16.38
C HIS A 12 -1.61 -8.86 -17.34
N LYS A 13 -1.55 -7.58 -17.03
CA LYS A 13 -0.42 -6.75 -17.43
C LYS A 13 0.02 -6.00 -16.17
N TYR A 14 0.98 -6.59 -15.47
CA TYR A 14 1.83 -5.83 -14.54
C TYR A 14 2.57 -4.79 -15.37
N LYS A 15 1.99 -3.60 -15.47
CA LYS A 15 2.75 -2.45 -15.90
C LYS A 15 3.63 -2.13 -14.70
N ALA A 16 4.95 -2.27 -14.84
CA ALA A 16 5.89 -1.76 -13.85
C ALA A 16 5.62 -0.26 -13.69
N THR A 17 4.85 0.10 -12.67
CA THR A 17 4.43 1.47 -12.40
C THR A 17 5.45 2.22 -11.56
N THR A 18 6.50 1.54 -11.12
CA THR A 18 7.59 2.09 -10.34
C THR A 18 8.86 2.07 -11.17
N ASP A 19 9.33 3.25 -11.57
CA ASP A 19 10.67 3.42 -12.10
C ASP A 19 11.66 3.30 -10.93
N SER A 20 12.27 2.13 -10.78
CA SER A 20 13.26 1.85 -9.73
C SER A 20 14.70 2.23 -10.15
N ASN A 21 14.86 2.91 -11.29
CA ASN A 21 16.18 3.26 -11.84
C ASN A 21 16.67 4.66 -11.46
N HIS A 22 16.01 5.33 -10.52
CA HIS A 22 16.46 6.66 -10.08
C HIS A 22 17.50 6.57 -8.96
N THR A 23 18.41 7.54 -8.96
CA THR A 23 19.48 7.78 -7.98
C THR A 23 18.97 8.40 -6.66
N PHE A 24 17.72 8.13 -6.27
CA PHE A 24 17.15 8.66 -5.03
C PHE A 24 17.63 7.88 -3.80
N ASN A 25 17.50 8.48 -2.62
CA ASN A 25 17.87 7.93 -1.33
C ASN A 25 17.18 6.58 -1.06
N ILE A 26 17.86 5.51 -1.43
CA ILE A 26 17.40 4.14 -1.17
C ILE A 26 17.84 3.77 0.25
N ALA A 27 16.87 3.45 1.11
CA ALA A 27 17.15 2.96 2.44
C ALA A 27 17.52 1.46 2.42
N PRO A 28 18.29 0.98 3.40
CA PRO A 28 18.58 -0.45 3.53
C PRO A 28 17.31 -1.26 3.83
N ASN A 29 17.31 -2.53 3.47
CA ASN A 29 16.27 -3.46 3.88
C ASN A 29 16.51 -3.89 5.34
N LEU A 30 15.75 -3.29 6.27
CA LEU A 30 15.87 -3.59 7.70
C LEU A 30 15.00 -4.79 8.11
N LEU A 31 14.04 -5.21 7.29
CA LEU A 31 13.19 -6.35 7.59
C LEU A 31 13.84 -7.68 7.19
N ASP A 32 14.59 -7.71 6.10
CA ASP A 32 15.25 -8.90 5.56
C ASP A 32 14.34 -10.15 5.59
N GLN A 33 13.10 -9.99 5.10
CA GLN A 33 12.04 -10.99 5.11
C GLN A 33 11.50 -11.39 6.50
N ASP A 34 12.01 -10.81 7.59
CA ASP A 34 11.44 -10.99 8.92
C ASP A 34 10.31 -10.01 9.20
N PHE A 35 9.09 -10.44 8.96
CA PHE A 35 7.85 -9.69 9.24
C PHE A 35 7.29 -9.96 10.63
N SER A 36 7.94 -10.78 11.44
CA SER A 36 7.53 -11.08 12.81
C SER A 36 7.64 -9.84 13.69
N THR A 37 6.67 -9.67 14.59
CA THR A 37 6.65 -8.58 15.56
C THR A 37 6.07 -9.08 16.87
N ASP A 38 6.60 -8.60 17.99
CA ASP A 38 6.15 -8.98 19.33
C ASP A 38 5.01 -8.10 19.83
N GLY A 39 4.77 -6.97 19.17
CA GLY A 39 3.75 -6.01 19.57
C GLY A 39 3.36 -5.03 18.46
N PRO A 40 2.28 -4.26 18.69
CA PRO A 40 1.81 -3.29 17.71
C PRO A 40 2.80 -2.13 17.52
N ASN A 41 2.77 -1.53 16.34
CA ASN A 41 3.56 -0.35 15.99
C ASN A 41 5.09 -0.54 16.01
N GLN A 42 5.58 -1.78 15.95
CA GLN A 42 7.01 -2.05 15.79
C GLN A 42 7.42 -2.02 14.31
N LYS A 43 6.61 -2.61 13.45
CA LYS A 43 6.85 -2.68 12.01
C LYS A 43 5.57 -2.36 11.25
N TRP A 44 5.65 -1.38 10.36
CA TRP A 44 4.60 -1.00 9.43
C TRP A 44 5.02 -1.31 8.01
N ALA A 45 4.08 -1.63 7.15
CA ALA A 45 4.32 -1.80 5.72
C ALA A 45 3.41 -0.88 4.92
N GLY A 46 3.97 -0.20 3.92
CA GLY A 46 3.26 0.73 3.05
C GLY A 46 3.39 0.38 1.59
N ASP A 47 2.30 0.54 0.84
CA ASP A 47 2.27 0.34 -0.61
C ASP A 47 1.20 1.21 -1.27
N ILE A 48 1.38 1.48 -2.57
CA ILE A 48 0.39 2.18 -3.40
C ILE A 48 -0.09 1.24 -4.49
N SER A 49 -1.38 0.97 -4.50
CA SER A 49 -2.05 0.22 -5.55
C SER A 49 -2.99 1.11 -6.35
N TYR A 50 -3.40 0.64 -7.51
CA TYR A 50 -4.41 1.30 -8.32
C TYR A 50 -5.64 0.42 -8.47
N ILE A 51 -6.81 1.05 -8.38
CA ILE A 51 -8.11 0.39 -8.45
C ILE A 51 -8.88 0.98 -9.61
N TRP A 52 -9.40 0.14 -10.48
CA TRP A 52 -10.29 0.57 -11.53
C TRP A 52 -11.69 0.79 -10.97
N THR A 53 -12.26 1.96 -11.23
CA THR A 53 -13.63 2.31 -10.86
C THR A 53 -14.43 2.71 -12.10
N SER A 54 -15.75 2.84 -11.96
CA SER A 54 -16.63 3.34 -13.03
C SER A 54 -16.27 4.76 -13.50
N GLU A 55 -15.54 5.51 -12.69
CA GLU A 55 -15.10 6.88 -12.97
C GLU A 55 -13.64 6.97 -13.45
N GLY A 56 -12.94 5.82 -13.56
CA GLY A 56 -11.56 5.72 -13.98
C GLY A 56 -10.61 5.14 -12.94
N TRP A 57 -9.30 5.37 -13.11
CA TRP A 57 -8.27 4.87 -12.22
C TRP A 57 -8.21 5.68 -10.93
N LEU A 58 -8.20 4.97 -9.81
CA LEU A 58 -8.01 5.51 -8.49
C LEU A 58 -6.75 4.90 -7.85
N TYR A 59 -5.89 5.74 -7.30
CA TYR A 59 -4.70 5.31 -6.56
C TYR A 59 -5.02 5.27 -5.08
N LEU A 60 -4.66 4.17 -4.43
CA LEU A 60 -4.85 3.92 -3.02
C LEU A 60 -3.49 3.67 -2.36
N ALA A 61 -3.06 4.58 -1.49
CA ALA A 61 -1.96 4.33 -0.58
C ALA A 61 -2.50 3.73 0.71
N VAL A 62 -1.82 2.70 1.23
CA VAL A 62 -2.21 1.99 2.46
C VAL A 62 -0.99 1.77 3.32
N ILE A 63 -1.18 1.92 4.63
CA ILE A 63 -0.20 1.52 5.65
C ILE A 63 -0.85 0.49 6.57
N LEU A 64 -0.18 -0.64 6.72
CA LEU A 64 -0.56 -1.75 7.60
C LEU A 64 0.38 -1.81 8.79
N ASP A 65 -0.18 -2.06 9.97
CA ASP A 65 0.58 -2.54 11.12
C ASP A 65 0.79 -4.05 10.98
N LEU A 66 2.03 -4.49 10.94
CA LEU A 66 2.35 -5.90 10.66
C LEU A 66 1.96 -6.83 11.82
N TYR A 67 1.90 -6.33 13.05
CA TYR A 67 1.43 -7.10 14.20
C TYR A 67 -0.07 -7.41 14.12
N SER A 68 -0.88 -6.38 14.02
CA SER A 68 -2.34 -6.50 14.02
C SER A 68 -2.92 -6.83 12.64
N ARG A 69 -2.11 -6.70 11.58
CA ARG A 69 -2.53 -6.81 10.16
C ARG A 69 -3.67 -5.87 9.78
N ARG A 70 -3.80 -4.77 10.50
CA ARG A 70 -4.84 -3.76 10.28
C ARG A 70 -4.31 -2.59 9.49
N VAL A 71 -5.17 -2.03 8.65
CA VAL A 71 -4.93 -0.74 8.01
C VAL A 71 -4.98 0.34 9.09
N ILE A 72 -3.88 1.08 9.20
CA ILE A 72 -3.72 2.16 10.19
C ILE A 72 -3.64 3.53 9.53
N GLY A 73 -3.40 3.58 8.21
CA GLY A 73 -3.44 4.80 7.43
C GLY A 73 -3.76 4.50 5.97
N TRP A 74 -4.52 5.37 5.34
CA TRP A 74 -4.84 5.25 3.94
C TRP A 74 -5.17 6.61 3.32
N ALA A 75 -4.96 6.72 2.02
CA ALA A 75 -5.37 7.86 1.24
C ALA A 75 -5.70 7.44 -0.19
N VAL A 76 -6.60 8.17 -0.83
CA VAL A 76 -6.97 7.95 -2.24
C VAL A 76 -6.74 9.21 -3.06
N SER A 77 -6.41 9.03 -4.34
CA SER A 77 -6.26 10.11 -5.31
C SER A 77 -6.48 9.59 -6.72
N ASN A 78 -6.91 10.48 -7.61
CA ASN A 78 -6.95 10.20 -9.05
C ASN A 78 -5.56 10.31 -9.71
N ARG A 79 -4.53 10.69 -8.95
CA ARG A 79 -3.14 10.83 -9.41
C ARG A 79 -2.17 10.21 -8.42
N MET A 80 -1.16 9.52 -8.95
CA MET A 80 -0.06 8.98 -8.14
C MET A 80 0.97 10.08 -7.85
N LYS A 81 0.71 10.89 -6.81
CA LYS A 81 1.63 11.94 -6.35
C LYS A 81 2.23 11.58 -4.99
N ARG A 82 3.32 12.25 -4.63
CA ARG A 82 4.00 12.08 -3.32
C ARG A 82 3.08 12.37 -2.13
N ASP A 83 2.21 13.36 -2.26
CA ASP A 83 1.24 13.74 -1.22
C ASP A 83 0.29 12.59 -0.85
N LEU A 84 0.03 11.66 -1.76
CA LEU A 84 -0.81 10.49 -1.50
C LEU A 84 -0.21 9.61 -0.39
N ALA A 85 1.08 9.28 -0.50
CA ALA A 85 1.79 8.49 0.50
C ALA A 85 1.92 9.25 1.84
N ILE A 86 2.19 10.57 1.78
CA ILE A 86 2.31 11.43 2.96
C ILE A 86 0.99 11.47 3.72
N ARG A 87 -0.16 11.66 3.05
CA ARG A 87 -1.47 11.67 3.70
C ARG A 87 -1.81 10.35 4.39
N ALA A 88 -1.44 9.22 3.78
CA ALA A 88 -1.60 7.92 4.41
C ALA A 88 -0.72 7.79 5.66
N LEU A 89 0.53 8.29 5.60
CA LEU A 89 1.46 8.32 6.71
C LEU A 89 0.96 9.21 7.85
N ASP A 90 0.51 10.42 7.54
CA ASP A 90 0.01 11.37 8.54
C ASP A 90 -1.21 10.78 9.30
N MET A 91 -2.10 10.10 8.58
CA MET A 91 -3.22 9.38 9.20
C MET A 91 -2.74 8.26 10.13
N ALA A 92 -1.78 7.44 9.69
CA ALA A 92 -1.24 6.36 10.51
C ALA A 92 -0.56 6.87 11.78
N VAL A 93 0.24 7.93 11.66
CA VAL A 93 0.92 8.57 12.79
C VAL A 93 -0.07 9.18 13.76
N ALA A 94 -1.09 9.91 13.27
CA ALA A 94 -2.13 10.50 14.11
C ALA A 94 -2.93 9.44 14.89
N LEU A 95 -3.25 8.31 14.22
CA LEU A 95 -4.02 7.23 14.83
C LEU A 95 -3.22 6.42 15.85
N ARG A 96 -1.94 6.18 15.58
CA ARG A 96 -1.13 5.20 16.33
C ARG A 96 -0.07 5.81 17.23
N GLN A 97 0.38 7.04 16.96
CA GLN A 97 1.46 7.69 17.70
C GLN A 97 2.63 6.72 17.94
N PRO A 98 3.29 6.24 16.87
CA PRO A 98 4.23 5.13 16.96
C PRO A 98 5.40 5.47 17.89
N PRO A 99 5.97 4.48 18.60
CA PRO A 99 7.18 4.67 19.36
C PRO A 99 8.34 5.06 18.43
N LYS A 100 9.36 5.69 18.99
CA LYS A 100 10.64 5.86 18.29
C LYS A 100 11.16 4.49 17.87
N ASP A 101 11.82 4.45 16.73
CA ASP A 101 12.36 3.22 16.12
C ASP A 101 11.34 2.27 15.48
N CYS A 102 10.06 2.63 15.40
CA CYS A 102 9.11 1.94 14.52
C CYS A 102 9.71 1.88 13.11
N ILE A 103 9.70 0.70 12.49
CA ILE A 103 10.21 0.51 11.14
C ILE A 103 9.06 0.66 10.15
N HIS A 104 9.21 1.52 9.14
CA HIS A 104 8.27 1.62 8.03
C HIS A 104 8.92 1.06 6.76
N HIS A 105 8.38 -0.05 6.29
CA HIS A 105 8.87 -0.79 5.12
C HIS A 105 8.01 -0.51 3.89
N THR A 106 8.68 -0.23 2.76
CA THR A 106 8.03 0.05 1.47
C THR A 106 8.81 -0.55 0.32
N ASP A 107 8.26 -0.51 -0.87
CA ASP A 107 9.02 -0.70 -2.10
C ASP A 107 9.95 0.50 -2.36
N ARG A 108 10.71 0.45 -3.46
CA ARG A 108 11.59 1.55 -3.91
C ARG A 108 10.86 2.55 -4.81
N GLY A 109 9.55 2.72 -4.64
CA GLY A 109 8.79 3.68 -5.41
C GLY A 109 9.29 5.11 -5.20
N SER A 110 9.26 5.94 -6.25
CA SER A 110 9.74 7.33 -6.23
C SER A 110 9.04 8.16 -5.14
N GLN A 111 7.81 7.83 -4.78
CA GLN A 111 7.05 8.47 -3.73
C GLN A 111 7.70 8.28 -2.36
N TYR A 112 8.17 7.06 -2.08
CA TYR A 112 8.81 6.68 -0.82
C TYR A 112 10.28 7.11 -0.73
N CYS A 113 10.97 7.14 -1.89
CA CYS A 113 12.35 7.62 -1.98
C CYS A 113 12.46 9.15 -1.92
N SER A 114 11.34 9.89 -1.93
CA SER A 114 11.37 11.36 -1.92
C SER A 114 11.90 11.89 -0.59
N ASN A 115 12.71 12.97 -0.65
CA ASN A 115 13.23 13.63 0.55
C ASN A 115 12.12 14.13 1.48
N GLU A 116 10.98 14.49 0.93
CA GLU A 116 9.82 14.97 1.68
C GLU A 116 9.21 13.84 2.52
N TYR A 117 8.97 12.67 1.90
CA TYR A 117 8.45 11.50 2.61
C TYR A 117 9.39 11.02 3.72
N GLN A 118 10.69 10.93 3.42
CA GLN A 118 11.69 10.52 4.41
C GLN A 118 11.83 11.52 5.56
N ARG A 119 11.70 12.84 5.30
CA ARG A 119 11.65 13.85 6.35
C ARG A 119 10.43 13.69 7.26
N HIS A 120 9.26 13.34 6.71
CA HIS A 120 8.08 13.04 7.53
C HIS A 120 8.32 11.85 8.46
N LEU A 121 8.91 10.77 7.97
CA LEU A 121 9.27 9.61 8.80
C LEU A 121 10.26 10.00 9.91
N SER A 122 11.34 10.70 9.55
CA SER A 122 12.37 11.14 10.51
C SER A 122 11.82 12.04 11.60
N LYS A 123 10.89 12.95 11.27
CA LYS A 123 10.24 13.84 12.23
C LYS A 123 9.52 13.07 13.34
N HIS A 124 9.01 11.88 13.02
CA HIS A 124 8.31 11.01 13.96
C HIS A 124 9.20 9.91 14.55
N GLY A 125 10.50 9.91 14.28
CA GLY A 125 11.44 8.90 14.76
C GLY A 125 11.24 7.53 14.13
N ILE A 126 10.60 7.45 12.97
CA ILE A 126 10.31 6.22 12.24
C ILE A 126 11.50 5.89 11.33
N LYS A 127 11.99 4.66 11.41
CA LYS A 127 13.07 4.15 10.57
C LYS A 127 12.55 3.74 9.20
N VAL A 128 13.27 4.13 8.16
CA VAL A 128 12.95 3.76 6.77
C VAL A 128 13.57 2.41 6.45
N SER A 129 12.78 1.53 5.86
CA SER A 129 13.23 0.26 5.29
C SER A 129 12.66 0.11 3.89
N MET A 130 13.46 -0.39 2.95
CA MET A 130 13.02 -0.59 1.56
C MET A 130 13.38 -2.00 1.08
N SER A 131 12.44 -2.63 0.36
CA SER A 131 12.64 -3.96 -0.23
C SER A 131 13.83 -3.98 -1.19
N GLY A 132 14.49 -5.12 -1.34
CA GLY A 132 15.52 -5.34 -2.34
C GLY A 132 14.99 -5.20 -3.78
N LYS A 133 15.86 -4.89 -4.74
CA LYS A 133 15.48 -4.85 -6.16
C LYS A 133 15.02 -6.25 -6.61
N GLY A 134 13.78 -6.36 -7.09
CA GLY A 134 13.21 -7.61 -7.60
C GLY A 134 12.77 -8.61 -6.52
N ASN A 135 12.74 -8.24 -5.25
CA ASN A 135 12.27 -9.10 -4.16
C ASN A 135 10.77 -8.91 -3.92
N CYS A 136 9.95 -9.71 -4.62
CA CYS A 136 8.50 -9.68 -4.47
C CYS A 136 8.01 -10.32 -3.15
N TYR A 137 8.84 -11.03 -2.41
CA TYR A 137 8.45 -11.67 -1.14
C TYR A 137 8.32 -10.66 0.00
N ASP A 138 9.06 -9.55 -0.06
CA ASP A 138 9.05 -8.50 0.97
C ASP A 138 7.71 -7.74 1.04
N ASN A 139 6.82 -7.91 0.07
CA ASN A 139 5.54 -7.19 0.00
C ASN A 139 4.31 -8.13 -0.03
N SER A 140 4.51 -9.42 0.20
CA SER A 140 3.47 -10.46 0.04
C SER A 140 2.21 -10.22 0.89
N MET A 141 2.35 -9.65 2.08
CA MET A 141 1.22 -9.33 2.95
C MET A 141 0.36 -8.19 2.40
N LEU A 142 0.99 -7.14 1.86
CA LEU A 142 0.29 -6.04 1.20
C LEU A 142 -0.35 -6.49 -0.10
N GLU A 143 0.32 -7.31 -0.90
CA GLU A 143 -0.26 -7.89 -2.11
C GLU A 143 -1.52 -8.70 -1.80
N THR A 144 -1.52 -9.50 -0.74
CA THR A 144 -2.70 -10.26 -0.29
C THR A 144 -3.83 -9.33 0.12
N PHE A 145 -3.53 -8.26 0.84
CA PHE A 145 -4.49 -7.24 1.23
C PHE A 145 -5.11 -6.56 0.00
N PHE A 146 -4.31 -6.10 -0.95
CA PHE A 146 -4.81 -5.48 -2.18
C PHE A 146 -5.62 -6.44 -3.06
N LYS A 147 -5.22 -7.70 -3.15
CA LYS A 147 -6.03 -8.73 -3.81
C LYS A 147 -7.42 -8.86 -3.19
N SER A 148 -7.50 -8.84 -1.86
CA SER A 148 -8.78 -8.91 -1.14
C SER A 148 -9.68 -7.70 -1.42
N ILE A 149 -9.11 -6.50 -1.46
CA ILE A 149 -9.86 -5.27 -1.82
C ILE A 149 -10.35 -5.34 -3.26
N THR A 150 -9.49 -5.72 -4.19
CA THR A 150 -9.84 -5.79 -5.61
C THR A 150 -10.96 -6.79 -5.85
N LEU A 151 -10.93 -7.94 -5.21
CA LEU A 151 -12.01 -8.94 -5.27
C LEU A 151 -13.31 -8.40 -4.65
N GLY A 152 -13.23 -7.76 -3.49
CA GLY A 152 -14.39 -7.15 -2.83
C GLY A 152 -15.02 -6.02 -3.66
N THR A 153 -14.21 -5.20 -4.33
CA THR A 153 -14.69 -4.14 -5.21
C THR A 153 -15.33 -4.71 -6.48
N SER A 154 -14.77 -5.78 -7.04
CA SER A 154 -15.36 -6.48 -8.19
C SER A 154 -16.73 -7.06 -7.85
N LEU A 155 -16.88 -7.68 -6.68
CA LEU A 155 -18.16 -8.20 -6.20
C LEU A 155 -19.20 -7.10 -5.97
N ARG A 156 -18.81 -5.94 -5.43
CA ARG A 156 -19.71 -4.79 -5.24
C ARG A 156 -20.18 -4.17 -6.54
N ASN A 157 -19.36 -4.16 -7.58
CA ASN A 157 -19.72 -3.63 -8.89
C ASN A 157 -20.67 -4.57 -9.68
N THR A 158 -20.77 -5.84 -9.28
CA THR A 158 -21.71 -6.82 -9.85
C THR A 158 -23.08 -6.83 -9.16
N LEU A 159 -23.21 -6.18 -7.98
CA LEU A 159 -24.49 -6.08 -7.28
C LEU A 159 -25.34 -4.95 -7.87
N PRO A 160 -26.65 -5.18 -8.10
CA PRO A 160 -27.56 -4.15 -8.60
C PRO A 160 -27.62 -2.95 -7.64
N ARG A 161 -27.80 -1.75 -8.20
CA ARG A 161 -27.80 -0.47 -7.44
C ARG A 161 -28.70 -0.44 -6.20
N ASN A 162 -29.72 -1.27 -6.16
CA ASN A 162 -30.70 -1.33 -5.06
C ASN A 162 -30.21 -2.10 -3.83
N ALA A 163 -29.04 -2.74 -3.89
CA ALA A 163 -28.43 -3.45 -2.75
C ALA A 163 -27.34 -2.64 -2.03
N ARG A 164 -27.16 -1.35 -2.39
CA ARG A 164 -26.06 -0.51 -1.86
C ARG A 164 -26.41 0.30 -0.61
N LEU A 165 -27.63 0.19 -0.13
CA LEU A 165 -28.11 0.93 1.05
C LEU A 165 -28.80 -0.03 2.03
N SER A 166 -28.04 -0.70 2.80
CA SER A 166 -28.45 -1.20 4.12
C SER A 166 -27.21 -1.58 4.94
#